data_076b5c6e8b3855d1ef4368cb4e378aed
#
_entry.id   076b5c6e8b3855d1ef4368cb4e378aed
#
_cell.length_a   1.000
_cell.length_b   1.000
_cell.length_c   1.000
_cell.angle_alpha   90.00
_cell.angle_beta   90.00
_cell.angle_gamma   90.00
#
_symmetry.space_group_name_H-M   'P 1'
#
loop_
_entity.id
_entity.type
_entity.pdbx_description
1 polymer ?
#
loop_
_entity_poly.entity_id
_entity_poly.type
_entity_poly.pdbx_seq_one_letter_code
_entity_poly.pdbx_strand_id
1 'polypeptide(L)'
;MIRRPPRSTLSSSSAASDVYKRQRKVYLSKVEEEQASLREAHEQRGTKKLLALNEARANATAIDWSHYTPPVPEFIGQRALDPFPLKNLLDYIDWSPFFHAWEMRGRYPAILEDTVVGAKATELFADAQAHLRSMIDGEKLTARAVYGFFPAASRGDDILIYKDDSRSEVLKTLPTLRQQILKPSGQHHHALADYVAPEDSGLKDYVGFFAVTTGHGCDEWAATFEADHDDYGSIMTKALADRLAEAFAECLHQTARKEWQYGRDESLNNEDLIRERYRGIRPAPGYPACPDHTQKPMIWDLLDVEAQTGIRLTESCAMWPAASVSGIYFSHPEAKYFSVGKLGNDQVEDYAQRKGQTLESTRQWLSPWLNES
;
A
#
# COMPACT_ATOMS: atom_id res chain seq x y z
N MET A 1 -43.24 41.31 -59.43
CA MET A 1 -42.67 41.73 -58.10
C MET A 1 -42.26 40.48 -57.35
N ILE A 2 -40.95 40.18 -57.34
CA ILE A 2 -40.38 39.02 -56.64
C ILE A 2 -39.93 39.55 -55.27
N ARG A 3 -40.58 39.12 -54.17
CA ARG A 3 -40.16 39.45 -52.80
C ARG A 3 -38.89 38.63 -52.46
N ARG A 4 -37.79 39.30 -52.11
CA ARG A 4 -36.58 38.71 -51.54
C ARG A 4 -36.90 38.10 -50.17
N PRO A 5 -36.39 36.90 -49.84
CA PRO A 5 -36.53 36.36 -48.48
C PRO A 5 -35.72 37.19 -47.49
N PRO A 6 -36.15 37.22 -46.22
CA PRO A 6 -35.43 38.01 -45.18
C PRO A 6 -34.05 37.41 -44.95
N ARG A 7 -33.02 38.27 -44.82
CA ARG A 7 -31.66 37.89 -44.40
C ARG A 7 -31.74 37.29 -43.01
N SER A 8 -31.42 36.00 -42.94
CA SER A 8 -31.23 35.34 -41.65
C SER A 8 -30.07 36.01 -40.88
N THR A 9 -30.36 36.37 -39.68
CA THR A 9 -29.48 37.09 -38.78
C THR A 9 -28.27 36.26 -38.39
N LEU A 10 -27.07 36.65 -38.85
CA LEU A 10 -25.76 36.19 -38.42
C LEU A 10 -25.43 36.62 -36.95
N SER A 11 -26.42 37.17 -36.21
CA SER A 11 -26.20 37.70 -34.86
C SER A 11 -26.23 36.68 -33.72
N SER A 12 -26.87 35.50 -33.93
CA SER A 12 -26.98 34.50 -32.86
C SER A 12 -25.71 33.65 -32.70
N SER A 13 -24.96 33.39 -33.79
CA SER A 13 -23.72 32.59 -33.70
C SER A 13 -22.53 33.38 -33.12
N SER A 14 -22.48 34.73 -33.36
CA SER A 14 -21.45 35.58 -32.76
C SER A 14 -21.66 35.75 -31.24
N ALA A 15 -22.93 35.95 -30.82
CA ALA A 15 -23.27 36.06 -29.40
C ALA A 15 -22.98 34.77 -28.63
N ALA A 16 -23.29 33.59 -29.20
CA ALA A 16 -22.96 32.31 -28.60
C ALA A 16 -21.44 32.07 -28.51
N SER A 17 -20.67 32.48 -29.56
CA SER A 17 -19.23 32.42 -29.57
C SER A 17 -18.60 33.35 -28.51
N ASP A 18 -19.17 34.54 -28.31
CA ASP A 18 -18.69 35.49 -27.31
C ASP A 18 -19.00 35.05 -25.86
N VAL A 19 -20.17 34.44 -25.65
CA VAL A 19 -20.51 33.81 -24.35
C VAL A 19 -19.55 32.66 -24.04
N TYR A 20 -19.29 31.79 -25.01
CA TYR A 20 -18.34 30.67 -24.84
C TYR A 20 -16.93 31.16 -24.56
N LYS A 21 -16.45 32.18 -25.27
CA LYS A 21 -15.14 32.81 -25.03
C LYS A 21 -15.05 33.44 -23.65
N ARG A 22 -16.11 34.11 -23.19
CA ARG A 22 -16.19 34.68 -21.81
C ARG A 22 -16.16 33.58 -20.76
N GLN A 23 -16.97 32.54 -20.91
CA GLN A 23 -17.02 31.43 -19.96
C GLN A 23 -15.66 30.69 -19.91
N ARG A 24 -15.03 30.46 -21.06
CA ARG A 24 -13.69 29.89 -21.14
C ARG A 24 -12.64 30.75 -20.44
N LYS A 25 -12.69 32.08 -20.65
CA LYS A 25 -11.75 33.02 -20.01
C LYS A 25 -11.93 33.02 -18.48
N VAL A 26 -13.17 33.03 -18.00
CA VAL A 26 -13.47 32.97 -16.56
C VAL A 26 -13.02 31.62 -15.97
N TYR A 27 -13.28 30.53 -16.69
CA TYR A 27 -12.81 29.19 -16.25
C TYR A 27 -11.28 29.12 -16.19
N LEU A 28 -10.59 29.57 -17.22
CA LEU A 28 -9.11 29.57 -17.24
C LEU A 28 -8.54 30.44 -16.12
N SER A 29 -9.09 31.65 -15.90
CA SER A 29 -8.67 32.52 -14.80
C SER A 29 -8.86 31.86 -13.45
N LYS A 30 -9.98 31.16 -13.24
CA LYS A 30 -10.24 30.41 -12.01
C LYS A 30 -9.24 29.24 -11.81
N VAL A 31 -8.93 28.51 -12.88
CA VAL A 31 -7.93 27.43 -12.86
C VAL A 31 -6.53 27.99 -12.58
N GLU A 32 -6.17 29.13 -13.18
CA GLU A 32 -4.90 29.82 -12.92
C GLU A 32 -4.79 30.31 -11.47
N GLU A 33 -5.88 30.86 -10.91
CA GLU A 33 -5.95 31.28 -9.50
C GLU A 33 -5.84 30.09 -8.55
N GLU A 34 -6.54 28.98 -8.84
CA GLU A 34 -6.44 27.75 -8.08
C GLU A 34 -5.01 27.14 -8.14
N GLN A 35 -4.41 27.14 -9.32
CA GLN A 35 -3.02 26.67 -9.48
C GLN A 35 -2.01 27.59 -8.78
N ALA A 36 -2.21 28.91 -8.82
CA ALA A 36 -1.38 29.87 -8.11
C ALA A 36 -1.49 29.69 -6.60
N SER A 37 -2.71 29.54 -6.08
CA SER A 37 -2.97 29.26 -4.66
C SER A 37 -2.35 27.92 -4.20
N LEU A 38 -2.42 26.88 -5.05
CA LEU A 38 -1.78 25.59 -4.77
C LEU A 38 -0.25 25.69 -4.77
N ARG A 39 0.34 26.46 -5.71
CA ARG A 39 1.78 26.73 -5.71
C ARG A 39 2.22 27.51 -4.49
N GLU A 40 1.51 28.59 -4.15
CA GLU A 40 1.80 29.39 -2.97
C GLU A 40 1.64 28.59 -1.67
N ALA A 41 0.60 27.75 -1.56
CA ALA A 41 0.45 26.82 -0.45
C ALA A 41 1.55 25.74 -0.41
N HIS A 42 2.08 25.34 -1.56
CA HIS A 42 3.22 24.41 -1.66
C HIS A 42 4.53 25.08 -1.24
N GLU A 43 4.78 26.32 -1.71
CA GLU A 43 5.93 27.11 -1.30
C GLU A 43 5.88 27.48 0.18
N GLN A 44 4.71 27.81 0.73
CA GLN A 44 4.52 28.10 2.16
C GLN A 44 4.65 26.86 3.05
N ARG A 45 4.48 25.63 2.51
CA ARG A 45 4.78 24.40 3.25
C ARG A 45 6.27 24.25 3.60
N GLY A 46 7.13 25.15 3.11
CA GLY A 46 8.55 25.27 3.41
C GLY A 46 9.31 23.95 3.23
N THR A 47 10.48 23.96 2.69
CA THR A 47 11.38 22.80 2.72
C THR A 47 11.53 22.36 4.17
N LYS A 48 11.02 21.17 4.50
CA LYS A 48 11.16 20.65 5.87
C LYS A 48 12.65 20.54 6.16
N LYS A 49 13.07 21.13 7.28
CA LYS A 49 14.47 21.02 7.70
C LYS A 49 14.79 19.55 7.98
N LEU A 50 15.83 19.06 7.33
CA LEU A 50 16.33 17.70 7.52
C LEU A 50 17.56 17.73 8.41
N LEU A 51 17.74 16.66 9.18
CA LEU A 51 19.01 16.33 9.83
C LEU A 51 19.93 15.64 8.80
N ALA A 52 21.24 15.74 9.01
CA ALA A 52 22.16 14.87 8.33
C ALA A 52 21.90 13.40 8.71
N LEU A 53 22.17 12.46 7.80
CA LEU A 53 21.86 11.03 8.04
C LEU A 53 22.55 10.48 9.28
N ASN A 54 23.80 10.88 9.54
CA ASN A 54 24.53 10.47 10.74
C ASN A 54 23.88 10.99 12.04
N GLU A 55 23.32 12.20 12.04
CA GLU A 55 22.58 12.76 13.17
C GLU A 55 21.24 12.01 13.38
N ALA A 56 20.55 11.69 12.29
CA ALA A 56 19.33 10.89 12.34
C ALA A 56 19.58 9.47 12.86
N ARG A 57 20.71 8.84 12.46
CA ARG A 57 21.17 7.54 12.99
C ARG A 57 21.56 7.62 14.48
N ALA A 58 22.19 8.68 14.90
CA ALA A 58 22.53 8.89 16.31
C ALA A 58 21.28 9.04 17.20
N ASN A 59 20.14 9.44 16.63
CA ASN A 59 18.84 9.54 17.28
C ASN A 59 17.84 8.48 16.75
N ALA A 60 18.33 7.28 16.46
CA ALA A 60 17.49 6.13 16.06
C ALA A 60 16.54 5.70 17.18
N THR A 61 15.58 4.86 16.86
CA THR A 61 14.66 4.27 17.85
C THR A 61 15.46 3.49 18.89
N ALA A 62 15.38 3.90 20.13
CA ALA A 62 16.06 3.21 21.23
C ALA A 62 15.18 2.06 21.74
N ILE A 63 15.32 0.88 21.16
CA ILE A 63 14.65 -0.34 21.64
C ILE A 63 15.55 -1.03 22.65
N ASP A 64 14.97 -1.39 23.80
CA ASP A 64 15.68 -2.17 24.83
C ASP A 64 15.62 -3.66 24.51
N TRP A 65 16.64 -4.13 23.80
CA TRP A 65 16.80 -5.52 23.44
C TRP A 65 17.22 -6.42 24.60
N SER A 66 17.68 -5.87 25.75
CA SER A 66 18.16 -6.66 26.89
C SER A 66 17.05 -7.38 27.65
N HIS A 67 15.82 -6.87 27.55
CA HIS A 67 14.63 -7.43 28.23
C HIS A 67 13.63 -8.04 27.26
N TYR A 68 14.02 -8.24 26.00
CA TYR A 68 13.15 -8.80 24.97
C TYR A 68 13.72 -10.06 24.35
N THR A 69 12.92 -11.10 24.29
CA THR A 69 13.24 -12.32 23.54
C THR A 69 12.38 -12.38 22.31
N PRO A 70 12.96 -12.32 21.09
CA PRO A 70 12.19 -12.43 19.87
C PRO A 70 11.42 -13.78 19.78
N PRO A 71 10.17 -13.79 19.36
CA PRO A 71 9.41 -15.02 19.15
C PRO A 71 10.01 -15.83 18.00
N VAL A 72 10.03 -17.14 18.15
CA VAL A 72 10.54 -18.05 17.13
C VAL A 72 9.34 -18.55 16.31
N PRO A 73 9.34 -18.43 14.96
CA PRO A 73 8.26 -18.96 14.15
C PRO A 73 8.25 -20.49 14.14
N GLU A 74 7.08 -21.09 13.86
CA GLU A 74 6.91 -22.54 13.78
C GLU A 74 7.70 -23.20 12.63
N PHE A 75 8.04 -22.41 11.62
CA PHE A 75 8.82 -22.86 10.47
C PHE A 75 9.70 -21.74 9.94
N ILE A 76 10.74 -22.10 9.21
CA ILE A 76 11.61 -21.22 8.43
C ILE A 76 11.44 -21.56 6.96
N GLY A 77 11.54 -20.54 6.09
CA GLY A 77 11.27 -20.65 4.66
C GLY A 77 9.84 -20.27 4.33
N GLN A 78 9.33 -20.79 3.22
CA GLN A 78 8.05 -20.36 2.66
C GLN A 78 6.97 -21.45 2.74
N ARG A 79 5.69 -21.01 2.75
CA ARG A 79 4.49 -21.85 2.57
C ARG A 79 3.55 -21.18 1.57
N ALA A 80 2.97 -21.98 0.68
CA ALA A 80 1.95 -21.53 -0.26
C ALA A 80 0.55 -21.96 0.20
N LEU A 81 -0.44 -21.14 -0.13
CA LEU A 81 -1.87 -21.41 0.01
C LEU A 81 -2.49 -21.32 -1.40
N ASP A 82 -2.73 -22.47 -2.04
CA ASP A 82 -3.23 -22.56 -3.42
C ASP A 82 -4.16 -23.78 -3.61
N PRO A 83 -5.44 -23.58 -3.93
CA PRO A 83 -6.19 -22.33 -3.79
C PRO A 83 -6.62 -22.04 -2.35
N PHE A 84 -6.88 -20.76 -2.03
CA PHE A 84 -7.47 -20.38 -0.75
C PHE A 84 -8.97 -20.09 -0.92
N PRO A 85 -9.86 -20.61 -0.03
CA PRO A 85 -11.30 -20.41 -0.19
C PRO A 85 -11.72 -18.96 0.04
N LEU A 86 -12.25 -18.29 -0.99
CA LEU A 86 -12.68 -16.88 -0.93
C LEU A 86 -13.70 -16.63 0.21
N LYS A 87 -14.57 -17.58 0.50
CA LYS A 87 -15.57 -17.47 1.58
C LYS A 87 -14.94 -17.18 2.96
N ASN A 88 -13.70 -17.62 3.17
CA ASN A 88 -13.00 -17.42 4.44
C ASN A 88 -12.49 -15.98 4.59
N LEU A 89 -12.56 -15.17 3.53
CA LEU A 89 -12.14 -13.78 3.52
C LEU A 89 -13.27 -12.80 3.88
N LEU A 90 -14.51 -13.24 3.84
CA LEU A 90 -15.68 -12.37 4.00
C LEU A 90 -15.68 -11.61 5.32
N ASP A 91 -15.28 -12.27 6.41
CA ASP A 91 -15.23 -11.68 7.74
C ASP A 91 -14.05 -10.70 7.94
N TYR A 92 -13.14 -10.61 6.96
CA TYR A 92 -11.98 -9.70 7.00
C TYR A 92 -12.15 -8.45 6.13
N ILE A 93 -13.28 -8.33 5.41
CA ILE A 93 -13.48 -7.20 4.50
C ILE A 93 -13.69 -5.90 5.28
N ASP A 94 -12.80 -4.91 5.06
CA ASP A 94 -13.11 -3.51 5.38
C ASP A 94 -13.91 -2.89 4.23
N TRP A 95 -15.18 -2.56 4.53
CA TRP A 95 -16.08 -1.98 3.57
C TRP A 95 -15.93 -0.46 3.40
N SER A 96 -15.23 0.22 4.31
CA SER A 96 -15.10 1.68 4.22
C SER A 96 -14.36 2.12 2.95
N PRO A 97 -13.21 1.50 2.55
CA PRO A 97 -12.55 1.84 1.29
C PRO A 97 -13.40 1.52 0.05
N PHE A 98 -14.28 0.49 0.11
CA PHE A 98 -15.22 0.21 -0.96
C PHE A 98 -16.13 1.42 -1.24
N PHE A 99 -16.74 1.99 -0.21
CA PHE A 99 -17.58 3.18 -0.37
C PHE A 99 -16.79 4.39 -0.87
N HIS A 100 -15.55 4.54 -0.43
CA HIS A 100 -14.67 5.63 -0.91
C HIS A 100 -14.37 5.51 -2.41
N ALA A 101 -14.18 4.30 -2.94
CA ALA A 101 -13.98 4.07 -4.38
C ALA A 101 -15.20 4.51 -5.23
N TRP A 102 -16.39 4.54 -4.62
CA TRP A 102 -17.64 5.05 -5.22
C TRP A 102 -17.93 6.49 -4.81
N GLU A 103 -16.91 7.25 -4.40
CA GLU A 103 -16.97 8.65 -3.99
C GLU A 103 -17.91 8.94 -2.79
N MET A 104 -18.30 7.92 -2.05
CA MET A 104 -19.10 8.06 -0.83
C MET A 104 -18.21 8.19 0.40
N ARG A 105 -18.30 9.30 1.11
CA ARG A 105 -17.52 9.57 2.31
C ARG A 105 -18.25 9.09 3.54
N GLY A 106 -17.62 8.23 4.33
CA GLY A 106 -18.15 7.70 5.58
C GLY A 106 -17.47 6.39 5.95
N ARG A 107 -17.72 5.92 7.16
CA ARG A 107 -17.20 4.62 7.64
C ARG A 107 -18.33 3.63 7.73
N TYR A 108 -18.07 2.41 7.28
CA TYR A 108 -18.98 1.29 7.48
C TYR A 108 -18.94 0.84 8.97
N PRO A 109 -20.07 0.49 9.62
CA PRO A 109 -21.44 0.46 9.04
C PRO A 109 -22.19 1.80 9.10
N ALA A 110 -21.69 2.80 9.81
CA ALA A 110 -22.39 4.07 10.05
C ALA A 110 -22.82 4.82 8.77
N ILE A 111 -22.09 4.64 7.66
CA ILE A 111 -22.44 5.24 6.36
C ILE A 111 -23.83 4.83 5.87
N LEU A 112 -24.31 3.63 6.24
CA LEU A 112 -25.63 3.14 5.81
C LEU A 112 -26.79 3.90 6.47
N GLU A 113 -26.51 4.56 7.60
CA GLU A 113 -27.48 5.37 8.36
C GLU A 113 -27.30 6.86 8.11
N ASP A 114 -26.38 7.26 7.21
CA ASP A 114 -26.13 8.67 6.89
C ASP A 114 -27.35 9.31 6.25
N THR A 115 -27.71 10.51 6.69
CA THR A 115 -28.93 11.24 6.26
C THR A 115 -28.91 11.68 4.79
N VAL A 116 -27.72 11.80 4.18
CA VAL A 116 -27.53 12.28 2.80
C VAL A 116 -27.26 11.14 1.85
N VAL A 117 -26.32 10.25 2.20
CA VAL A 117 -25.87 9.19 1.31
C VAL A 117 -26.36 7.80 1.72
N GLY A 118 -26.93 7.60 2.91
CA GLY A 118 -27.25 6.32 3.48
C GLY A 118 -28.14 5.42 2.61
N ALA A 119 -29.16 5.97 1.97
CA ALA A 119 -30.04 5.21 1.08
C ALA A 119 -29.26 4.64 -0.13
N LYS A 120 -28.41 5.46 -0.76
CA LYS A 120 -27.56 5.02 -1.89
C LYS A 120 -26.46 4.06 -1.44
N ALA A 121 -25.88 4.29 -0.26
CA ALA A 121 -24.88 3.41 0.31
C ALA A 121 -25.48 2.02 0.61
N THR A 122 -26.71 1.97 1.11
CA THR A 122 -27.42 0.70 1.37
C THR A 122 -27.72 -0.05 0.07
N GLU A 123 -28.17 0.63 -0.98
CA GLU A 123 -28.40 0.05 -2.30
C GLU A 123 -27.08 -0.52 -2.88
N LEU A 124 -26.04 0.31 -2.94
CA LEU A 124 -24.69 -0.09 -3.41
C LEU A 124 -24.14 -1.29 -2.62
N PHE A 125 -24.35 -1.31 -1.30
CA PHE A 125 -23.91 -2.42 -0.45
C PHE A 125 -24.67 -3.70 -0.75
N ALA A 126 -25.99 -3.62 -1.00
CA ALA A 126 -26.80 -4.77 -1.39
C ALA A 126 -26.35 -5.36 -2.74
N ASP A 127 -26.06 -4.49 -3.72
CA ASP A 127 -25.51 -4.88 -5.01
C ASP A 127 -24.15 -5.55 -4.86
N ALA A 128 -23.25 -4.94 -4.07
CA ALA A 128 -21.93 -5.51 -3.78
C ALA A 128 -22.04 -6.91 -3.14
N GLN A 129 -22.96 -7.09 -2.18
CA GLN A 129 -23.20 -8.39 -1.54
C GLN A 129 -23.75 -9.43 -2.53
N ALA A 130 -24.63 -9.04 -3.44
CA ALA A 130 -25.17 -9.93 -4.47
C ALA A 130 -24.08 -10.32 -5.48
N HIS A 131 -23.28 -9.35 -5.91
CA HIS A 131 -22.16 -9.56 -6.83
C HIS A 131 -21.09 -10.46 -6.22
N LEU A 132 -20.74 -10.23 -4.95
CA LEU A 132 -19.76 -11.03 -4.20
C LEU A 132 -20.23 -12.48 -4.04
N ARG A 133 -21.53 -12.72 -3.77
CA ARG A 133 -22.10 -14.08 -3.77
C ARG A 133 -21.96 -14.75 -5.13
N SER A 134 -22.31 -14.05 -6.21
CA SER A 134 -22.18 -14.57 -7.58
C SER A 134 -20.71 -14.88 -7.93
N MET A 135 -19.77 -14.05 -7.46
CA MET A 135 -18.33 -14.24 -7.62
C MET A 135 -17.84 -15.53 -6.95
N ILE A 136 -18.28 -15.77 -5.71
CA ILE A 136 -17.86 -16.92 -4.89
C ILE A 136 -18.55 -18.20 -5.37
N ASP A 137 -19.88 -18.19 -5.50
CA ASP A 137 -20.67 -19.36 -5.87
C ASP A 137 -20.37 -19.82 -7.33
N GLY A 138 -20.03 -18.87 -8.17
CA GLY A 138 -19.61 -19.13 -9.55
C GLY A 138 -18.13 -19.42 -9.74
N GLU A 139 -17.34 -19.47 -8.64
CA GLU A 139 -15.89 -19.69 -8.68
C GLU A 139 -15.16 -18.77 -9.70
N LYS A 140 -15.59 -17.50 -9.76
CA LYS A 140 -15.13 -16.55 -10.81
C LYS A 140 -13.69 -16.11 -10.59
N LEU A 141 -13.23 -16.06 -9.34
CA LEU A 141 -11.88 -15.66 -8.95
C LEU A 141 -11.19 -16.79 -8.18
N THR A 142 -9.86 -16.82 -8.32
CA THR A 142 -9.01 -17.72 -7.54
C THR A 142 -8.10 -16.91 -6.63
N ALA A 143 -8.12 -17.24 -5.34
CA ALA A 143 -7.23 -16.65 -4.34
C ALA A 143 -6.01 -17.54 -4.11
N ARG A 144 -4.82 -16.93 -4.11
CA ARG A 144 -3.54 -17.59 -3.83
C ARG A 144 -2.67 -16.74 -2.95
N ALA A 145 -1.87 -17.37 -2.13
CA ALA A 145 -0.88 -16.67 -1.30
C ALA A 145 0.40 -17.47 -1.16
N VAL A 146 1.48 -16.76 -0.88
CA VAL A 146 2.72 -17.31 -0.36
C VAL A 146 3.23 -16.40 0.76
N TYR A 147 3.74 -16.98 1.82
CA TYR A 147 4.37 -16.25 2.93
C TYR A 147 5.48 -17.08 3.52
N GLY A 148 6.35 -16.42 4.27
CA GLY A 148 7.45 -17.14 4.90
C GLY A 148 8.15 -16.33 5.97
N PHE A 149 8.91 -17.02 6.82
CA PHE A 149 9.69 -16.45 7.90
C PHE A 149 11.16 -16.81 7.69
N PHE A 150 12.00 -15.83 7.93
CA PHE A 150 13.45 -15.98 7.74
C PHE A 150 14.19 -15.43 8.95
N PRO A 151 15.26 -16.09 9.41
CA PRO A 151 16.13 -15.54 10.42
C PRO A 151 16.70 -14.20 9.95
N ALA A 152 16.68 -13.21 10.82
CA ALA A 152 17.09 -11.86 10.45
C ALA A 152 17.86 -11.18 11.58
N ALA A 153 18.69 -10.20 11.23
CA ALA A 153 19.31 -9.26 12.15
C ALA A 153 19.46 -7.90 11.51
N SER A 154 19.42 -6.82 12.29
CA SER A 154 19.71 -5.49 11.76
C SER A 154 21.19 -5.16 11.83
N ARG A 155 21.69 -4.48 10.80
CA ARG A 155 23.04 -3.91 10.73
C ARG A 155 22.92 -2.45 10.26
N GLY A 156 22.93 -1.52 11.19
CA GLY A 156 22.63 -0.11 10.88
C GLY A 156 21.19 0.04 10.36
N ASP A 157 21.04 0.58 9.15
CA ASP A 157 19.72 0.74 8.50
C ASP A 157 19.38 -0.44 7.55
N ASP A 158 20.13 -1.55 7.60
CA ASP A 158 19.89 -2.74 6.81
C ASP A 158 19.34 -3.89 7.64
N ILE A 159 18.50 -4.72 7.03
CA ILE A 159 18.06 -5.99 7.60
C ILE A 159 18.74 -7.10 6.79
N LEU A 160 19.57 -7.89 7.47
CA LEU A 160 20.19 -9.09 6.94
C LEU A 160 19.22 -10.25 7.06
N ILE A 161 18.97 -10.95 5.97
CA ILE A 161 18.08 -12.10 5.87
C ILE A 161 18.95 -13.33 5.66
N TYR A 162 18.90 -14.25 6.60
CA TYR A 162 19.74 -15.45 6.59
C TYR A 162 18.98 -16.64 6.03
N LYS A 163 19.75 -17.61 5.51
CA LYS A 163 19.23 -18.84 4.93
C LYS A 163 18.55 -19.74 5.97
N ASP A 164 19.13 -19.84 7.13
CA ASP A 164 18.68 -20.68 8.23
C ASP A 164 19.17 -20.16 9.59
N ASP A 165 18.78 -20.84 10.67
CA ASP A 165 19.12 -20.47 12.03
C ASP A 165 20.61 -20.57 12.40
N SER A 166 21.46 -21.14 11.53
CA SER A 166 22.91 -21.09 11.72
C SER A 166 23.47 -19.68 11.51
N ARG A 167 22.73 -18.83 10.73
CA ARG A 167 23.07 -17.43 10.39
C ARG A 167 24.45 -17.29 9.76
N SER A 168 24.95 -18.38 9.13
CA SER A 168 26.26 -18.40 8.50
C SER A 168 26.25 -17.83 7.07
N GLU A 169 25.08 -17.83 6.43
CA GLU A 169 24.89 -17.37 5.04
C GLU A 169 23.79 -16.33 4.96
N VAL A 170 24.13 -15.12 4.48
CA VAL A 170 23.15 -14.06 4.19
C VAL A 170 22.59 -14.31 2.80
N LEU A 171 21.29 -14.58 2.70
CA LEU A 171 20.58 -14.74 1.43
C LEU A 171 20.36 -13.42 0.73
N LYS A 172 19.86 -12.44 1.47
CA LYS A 172 19.49 -11.11 0.97
C LYS A 172 19.76 -10.06 2.05
N THR A 173 19.96 -8.84 1.60
CA THR A 173 19.99 -7.66 2.46
C THR A 173 18.84 -6.74 2.04
N LEU A 174 18.03 -6.31 2.99
CA LEU A 174 16.96 -5.34 2.81
C LEU A 174 17.40 -3.98 3.35
N PRO A 175 17.88 -3.05 2.51
CA PRO A 175 18.18 -1.70 2.94
C PRO A 175 16.90 -0.96 3.29
N THR A 176 16.87 -0.32 4.45
CA THR A 176 15.75 0.51 4.87
C THR A 176 16.11 1.99 4.88
N LEU A 177 15.10 2.84 4.89
CA LEU A 177 15.24 4.28 4.93
C LEU A 177 14.88 4.81 6.32
N ARG A 178 15.65 5.80 6.79
CA ARG A 178 15.47 6.44 8.08
C ARG A 178 14.81 7.81 7.93
N GLN A 179 13.95 8.16 8.85
CA GLN A 179 13.41 9.50 8.94
C GLN A 179 14.52 10.53 9.18
N GLN A 180 14.52 11.62 8.40
CA GLN A 180 15.46 12.73 8.53
C GLN A 180 14.80 14.07 8.91
N ILE A 181 13.48 14.16 8.79
CA ILE A 181 12.77 15.40 9.12
C ILE A 181 13.05 15.75 10.57
N LEU A 182 13.52 16.98 10.81
CA LEU A 182 13.80 17.47 12.17
C LEU A 182 12.55 17.35 13.04
N LYS A 183 12.68 16.72 14.18
CA LYS A 183 11.61 16.46 15.14
C LYS A 183 11.82 17.24 16.45
N PRO A 184 10.76 17.46 17.23
CA PRO A 184 10.88 17.93 18.60
C PRO A 184 11.79 17.04 19.44
N SER A 185 12.41 17.64 20.46
CA SER A 185 13.26 16.90 21.41
C SER A 185 12.52 15.71 22.03
N GLY A 186 13.21 14.59 22.15
CA GLY A 186 12.66 13.34 22.71
C GLY A 186 11.92 12.45 21.69
N GLN A 187 11.86 12.84 20.42
CA GLN A 187 11.32 11.99 19.36
C GLN A 187 12.44 11.36 18.52
N HIS A 188 12.36 10.05 18.30
CA HIS A 188 13.33 9.28 17.53
C HIS A 188 13.05 9.30 16.02
N HIS A 189 14.11 9.06 15.23
CA HIS A 189 14.06 8.93 13.79
C HIS A 189 14.01 7.45 13.41
N HIS A 190 12.82 6.96 13.07
CA HIS A 190 12.56 5.55 12.82
C HIS A 190 13.10 5.09 11.48
N ALA A 191 13.60 3.86 11.44
CA ALA A 191 13.79 3.03 10.26
C ALA A 191 13.17 1.65 10.53
N LEU A 192 12.76 0.91 9.49
CA LEU A 192 12.21 -0.44 9.69
C LEU A 192 13.24 -1.40 10.29
N ALA A 193 14.52 -1.20 10.01
CA ALA A 193 15.61 -1.97 10.60
C ALA A 193 15.66 -1.88 12.15
N ASP A 194 15.14 -0.79 12.72
CA ASP A 194 15.12 -0.64 14.20
C ASP A 194 14.26 -1.70 14.89
N TYR A 195 13.31 -2.33 14.17
CA TYR A 195 12.38 -3.33 14.71
C TYR A 195 12.85 -4.78 14.56
N VAL A 196 14.11 -4.97 14.17
CA VAL A 196 14.79 -6.28 14.12
C VAL A 196 16.01 -6.22 15.02
N ALA A 197 16.25 -7.27 15.80
CA ALA A 197 17.35 -7.30 16.77
C ALA A 197 18.71 -7.06 16.08
N PRO A 198 19.58 -6.22 16.66
CA PRO A 198 20.90 -5.96 16.13
C PRO A 198 21.75 -7.24 16.04
N GLU A 199 22.57 -7.37 15.01
CA GLU A 199 23.42 -8.52 14.76
C GLU A 199 24.39 -8.78 15.93
N ASP A 200 24.91 -7.72 16.55
CA ASP A 200 25.82 -7.77 17.68
C ASP A 200 25.14 -8.01 19.03
N SER A 201 23.81 -8.02 19.08
CA SER A 201 23.04 -8.33 20.31
C SER A 201 23.11 -9.81 20.70
N GLY A 202 23.47 -10.70 19.78
CA GLY A 202 23.43 -12.14 19.95
C GLY A 202 22.02 -12.75 20.00
N LEU A 203 20.96 -11.94 19.82
CA LEU A 203 19.58 -12.39 19.78
C LEU A 203 19.26 -13.04 18.43
N LYS A 204 18.38 -14.02 18.49
CA LYS A 204 17.86 -14.69 17.28
C LYS A 204 16.49 -14.09 16.95
N ASP A 205 16.45 -13.18 15.98
CA ASP A 205 15.22 -12.55 15.51
C ASP A 205 14.89 -12.99 14.08
N TYR A 206 13.69 -12.64 13.63
CA TYR A 206 13.15 -13.08 12.34
C TYR A 206 12.41 -11.94 11.66
N VAL A 207 12.26 -12.05 10.35
CA VAL A 207 11.41 -11.18 9.52
C VAL A 207 10.52 -12.06 8.65
N GLY A 208 9.29 -11.64 8.41
CA GLY A 208 8.37 -12.35 7.53
C GLY A 208 8.13 -11.59 6.24
N PHE A 209 7.74 -12.32 5.19
CA PHE A 209 7.34 -11.76 3.91
C PHE A 209 6.08 -12.44 3.42
N PHE A 210 5.29 -11.74 2.59
CA PHE A 210 4.09 -12.32 1.99
C PHE A 210 3.76 -11.70 0.65
N ALA A 211 3.01 -12.46 -0.16
CA ALA A 211 2.28 -11.98 -1.31
C ALA A 211 0.97 -12.76 -1.43
N VAL A 212 -0.12 -12.04 -1.67
CA VAL A 212 -1.47 -12.58 -1.84
C VAL A 212 -2.12 -12.01 -3.09
N THR A 213 -3.00 -12.76 -3.70
CA THR A 213 -3.87 -12.29 -4.78
C THR A 213 -5.24 -12.92 -4.70
N THR A 214 -6.23 -12.19 -5.13
CA THR A 214 -7.59 -12.66 -5.44
C THR A 214 -7.99 -12.28 -6.85
N GLY A 215 -7.00 -11.82 -7.65
CA GLY A 215 -7.24 -11.24 -8.96
C GLY A 215 -7.26 -12.22 -10.13
N HIS A 216 -6.91 -13.50 -9.93
CA HIS A 216 -6.99 -14.49 -11.00
C HIS A 216 -8.44 -14.74 -11.40
N GLY A 217 -8.75 -14.53 -12.69
CA GLY A 217 -10.12 -14.59 -13.25
C GLY A 217 -10.86 -13.24 -13.21
N CYS A 218 -10.30 -12.22 -12.52
CA CYS A 218 -10.97 -10.91 -12.38
C CYS A 218 -11.11 -10.19 -13.71
N ASP A 219 -10.04 -10.11 -14.50
CA ASP A 219 -10.05 -9.41 -15.79
C ASP A 219 -10.97 -10.12 -16.78
N GLU A 220 -10.94 -11.46 -16.81
CA GLU A 220 -11.78 -12.28 -17.67
C GLU A 220 -13.26 -12.10 -17.32
N TRP A 221 -13.60 -12.10 -16.05
CA TRP A 221 -14.99 -11.92 -15.62
C TRP A 221 -15.47 -10.47 -15.80
N ALA A 222 -14.64 -9.48 -15.51
CA ALA A 222 -14.94 -8.08 -15.77
C ALA A 222 -15.19 -7.81 -17.27
N ALA A 223 -14.41 -8.45 -18.16
CA ALA A 223 -14.59 -8.35 -19.60
C ALA A 223 -15.95 -8.87 -20.09
N THR A 224 -16.60 -9.80 -19.39
CA THR A 224 -17.97 -10.24 -19.74
C THR A 224 -19.00 -9.14 -19.56
N PHE A 225 -18.87 -8.33 -18.52
CA PHE A 225 -19.72 -7.15 -18.29
C PHE A 225 -19.44 -6.06 -19.32
N GLU A 226 -18.17 -5.81 -19.65
CA GLU A 226 -17.79 -4.83 -20.67
C GLU A 226 -18.33 -5.19 -22.05
N ALA A 227 -18.37 -6.48 -22.40
CA ALA A 227 -18.94 -6.96 -23.65
C ALA A 227 -20.47 -6.71 -23.74
N ASP A 228 -21.15 -6.72 -22.59
CA ASP A 228 -22.57 -6.41 -22.46
C ASP A 228 -22.85 -4.90 -22.24
N HIS A 229 -21.82 -4.04 -22.32
CA HIS A 229 -21.89 -2.61 -22.04
C HIS A 229 -22.32 -2.28 -20.59
N ASP A 230 -22.02 -3.18 -19.66
CA ASP A 230 -22.24 -3.02 -18.22
C ASP A 230 -20.96 -2.58 -17.51
N ASP A 231 -20.64 -1.29 -17.62
CA ASP A 231 -19.48 -0.70 -16.92
C ASP A 231 -19.59 -0.81 -15.39
N TYR A 232 -20.84 -0.79 -14.86
CA TYR A 232 -21.10 -0.91 -13.44
C TYR A 232 -20.68 -2.28 -12.92
N GLY A 233 -21.05 -3.35 -13.59
CA GLY A 233 -20.65 -4.72 -13.23
C GLY A 233 -19.14 -4.93 -13.33
N SER A 234 -18.48 -4.37 -14.35
CA SER A 234 -17.02 -4.42 -14.50
C SER A 234 -16.31 -3.71 -13.34
N ILE A 235 -16.71 -2.47 -13.01
CA ILE A 235 -16.13 -1.70 -11.90
C ILE A 235 -16.37 -2.41 -10.56
N MET A 236 -17.59 -2.93 -10.34
CA MET A 236 -17.95 -3.69 -9.13
C MET A 236 -17.05 -4.91 -8.96
N THR A 237 -16.82 -5.68 -10.03
CA THR A 237 -15.94 -6.85 -10.03
C THR A 237 -14.54 -6.49 -9.57
N LYS A 238 -13.93 -5.46 -10.18
CA LYS A 238 -12.58 -5.02 -9.87
C LYS A 238 -12.47 -4.47 -8.45
N ALA A 239 -13.46 -3.67 -8.02
CA ALA A 239 -13.50 -3.12 -6.66
C ALA A 239 -13.62 -4.20 -5.59
N LEU A 240 -14.44 -5.24 -5.81
CA LEU A 240 -14.59 -6.34 -4.86
C LEU A 240 -13.37 -7.26 -4.85
N ALA A 241 -12.76 -7.53 -6.01
CA ALA A 241 -11.51 -8.28 -6.07
C ALA A 241 -10.42 -7.60 -5.24
N ASP A 242 -10.29 -6.27 -5.35
CA ASP A 242 -9.33 -5.49 -4.56
C ASP A 242 -9.64 -5.56 -3.04
N ARG A 243 -10.91 -5.47 -2.64
CA ARG A 243 -11.28 -5.64 -1.23
C ARG A 243 -11.00 -7.03 -0.70
N LEU A 244 -11.19 -8.06 -1.50
CA LEU A 244 -10.84 -9.44 -1.14
C LEU A 244 -9.32 -9.62 -1.00
N ALA A 245 -8.49 -8.98 -1.84
CA ALA A 245 -7.03 -9.04 -1.70
C ALA A 245 -6.56 -8.41 -0.39
N GLU A 246 -7.12 -7.25 0.00
CA GLU A 246 -6.84 -6.63 1.29
C GLU A 246 -7.33 -7.49 2.47
N ALA A 247 -8.53 -8.07 2.36
CA ALA A 247 -9.05 -9.03 3.33
C ALA A 247 -8.15 -10.25 3.47
N PHE A 248 -7.58 -10.73 2.35
CA PHE A 248 -6.63 -11.84 2.36
C PHE A 248 -5.32 -11.47 3.04
N ALA A 249 -4.79 -10.27 2.80
CA ALA A 249 -3.61 -9.77 3.51
C ALA A 249 -3.84 -9.71 5.03
N GLU A 250 -5.04 -9.31 5.49
CA GLU A 250 -5.40 -9.30 6.91
C GLU A 250 -5.53 -10.71 7.49
N CYS A 251 -6.27 -11.59 6.82
CA CYS A 251 -6.44 -12.99 7.19
C CYS A 251 -5.09 -13.71 7.30
N LEU A 252 -4.22 -13.51 6.29
CA LEU A 252 -2.88 -14.10 6.29
C LEU A 252 -1.99 -13.52 7.38
N HIS A 253 -2.09 -12.22 7.68
CA HIS A 253 -1.35 -11.62 8.79
C HIS A 253 -1.77 -12.21 10.14
N GLN A 254 -3.07 -12.44 10.35
CA GLN A 254 -3.53 -13.14 11.56
C GLN A 254 -2.96 -14.56 11.65
N THR A 255 -2.95 -15.29 10.55
CA THR A 255 -2.33 -16.63 10.46
C THR A 255 -0.83 -16.56 10.77
N ALA A 256 -0.13 -15.62 10.14
CA ALA A 256 1.30 -15.40 10.35
C ALA A 256 1.63 -15.08 11.82
N ARG A 257 0.85 -14.23 12.50
CA ARG A 257 1.05 -13.93 13.93
C ARG A 257 0.89 -15.16 14.82
N LYS A 258 -0.09 -16.02 14.51
CA LYS A 258 -0.31 -17.28 15.24
C LYS A 258 0.85 -18.27 15.05
N GLU A 259 1.29 -18.47 13.81
CA GLU A 259 2.40 -19.36 13.48
C GLU A 259 3.76 -18.80 13.90
N TRP A 260 3.89 -17.48 13.98
CA TRP A 260 5.07 -16.83 14.59
C TRP A 260 4.99 -16.77 16.12
N GLN A 261 3.97 -17.39 16.72
CA GLN A 261 3.76 -17.64 18.14
C GLN A 261 3.44 -16.42 19.02
N TYR A 262 3.46 -15.20 18.52
CA TYR A 262 3.16 -14.02 19.32
C TYR A 262 1.68 -13.57 19.24
N GLY A 263 0.89 -14.15 18.35
CA GLY A 263 -0.54 -13.90 18.20
C GLY A 263 -1.44 -15.06 18.59
N ARG A 264 -0.93 -16.09 19.28
CA ARG A 264 -1.72 -17.30 19.63
C ARG A 264 -2.89 -17.02 20.56
N ASP A 265 -2.68 -16.11 21.51
CA ASP A 265 -3.67 -15.76 22.53
C ASP A 265 -4.53 -14.56 22.12
N GLU A 266 -4.37 -14.06 20.88
CA GLU A 266 -5.19 -12.97 20.36
C GLU A 266 -6.64 -13.42 20.17
N SER A 267 -7.58 -12.64 20.74
CA SER A 267 -9.01 -12.78 20.53
C SER A 267 -9.56 -11.48 19.93
N LEU A 268 -9.31 -11.29 18.64
CA LEU A 268 -9.62 -10.07 17.91
C LEU A 268 -10.82 -10.29 16.99
N ASN A 269 -11.77 -9.38 17.05
CA ASN A 269 -12.87 -9.34 16.08
C ASN A 269 -12.45 -8.51 14.84
N ASN A 270 -13.31 -8.45 13.82
CA ASN A 270 -12.99 -7.72 12.58
C ASN A 270 -12.70 -6.23 12.82
N GLU A 271 -13.46 -5.57 13.72
CA GLU A 271 -13.21 -4.16 14.04
C GLU A 271 -11.83 -3.94 14.68
N ASP A 272 -11.39 -4.87 15.53
CA ASP A 272 -10.06 -4.83 16.13
C ASP A 272 -8.96 -5.02 15.08
N LEU A 273 -9.18 -5.91 14.09
CA LEU A 273 -8.27 -6.13 12.97
C LEU A 273 -8.17 -4.89 12.07
N ILE A 274 -9.30 -4.30 11.68
CA ILE A 274 -9.35 -3.06 10.89
C ILE A 274 -8.66 -1.89 11.63
N ARG A 275 -8.76 -1.87 12.96
CA ARG A 275 -8.08 -0.86 13.80
C ARG A 275 -6.65 -1.22 14.16
N GLU A 276 -6.12 -2.29 13.59
CA GLU A 276 -4.75 -2.77 13.83
C GLU A 276 -4.40 -2.92 15.33
N ARG A 277 -5.36 -3.44 16.13
CA ARG A 277 -5.20 -3.67 17.58
C ARG A 277 -4.44 -4.97 17.87
N TYR A 278 -3.48 -5.28 17.07
CA TYR A 278 -2.60 -6.42 17.22
C TYR A 278 -1.15 -5.98 17.36
N ARG A 279 -0.32 -6.87 17.82
CA ARG A 279 1.13 -6.66 17.90
C ARG A 279 1.75 -6.86 16.52
N GLY A 280 2.79 -6.05 16.22
CA GLY A 280 3.52 -6.11 14.96
C GLY A 280 2.90 -5.27 13.85
N ILE A 281 3.58 -5.21 12.72
CA ILE A 281 3.16 -4.44 11.54
C ILE A 281 3.43 -5.21 10.25
N ARG A 282 2.76 -4.82 9.16
CA ARG A 282 2.97 -5.37 7.80
C ARG A 282 3.23 -4.28 6.74
N PRO A 283 4.30 -3.49 6.88
CA PRO A 283 4.60 -2.47 5.86
C PRO A 283 4.87 -3.09 4.50
N ALA A 284 4.57 -2.34 3.44
CA ALA A 284 4.73 -2.79 2.06
C ALA A 284 5.63 -1.85 1.26
N PRO A 285 6.44 -2.36 0.31
CA PRO A 285 7.18 -1.53 -0.64
C PRO A 285 6.26 -0.65 -1.49
N GLY A 286 6.54 0.67 -1.52
CA GLY A 286 5.71 1.71 -2.13
C GLY A 286 4.87 2.50 -1.14
N TYR A 287 4.83 2.11 0.13
CA TYR A 287 4.11 2.79 1.20
C TYR A 287 5.03 3.68 2.07
N PRO A 288 4.47 4.59 2.88
CA PRO A 288 5.25 5.62 3.57
C PRO A 288 6.44 5.14 4.42
N ALA A 289 6.38 3.94 5.00
CA ALA A 289 7.48 3.37 5.80
C ALA A 289 8.55 2.66 4.95
N CYS A 290 8.20 2.28 3.72
CA CYS A 290 9.04 1.55 2.78
C CYS A 290 8.79 2.06 1.34
N PRO A 291 9.18 3.31 1.00
CA PRO A 291 8.70 3.98 -0.21
C PRO A 291 9.24 3.41 -1.53
N ASP A 292 10.30 2.61 -1.49
CA ASP A 292 10.95 2.08 -2.68
C ASP A 292 10.25 0.81 -3.21
N HIS A 293 9.56 0.95 -4.33
CA HIS A 293 8.91 -0.18 -5.01
C HIS A 293 9.89 -1.25 -5.49
N THR A 294 11.16 -0.88 -5.75
CA THR A 294 12.18 -1.82 -6.26
C THR A 294 12.71 -2.79 -5.20
N GLN A 295 12.10 -2.81 -4.02
CA GLN A 295 12.31 -3.86 -3.03
C GLN A 295 11.41 -5.10 -3.26
N LYS A 296 10.33 -4.98 -4.05
CA LYS A 296 9.45 -6.12 -4.36
C LYS A 296 10.16 -7.31 -5.01
N PRO A 297 11.07 -7.13 -6.01
CA PRO A 297 11.78 -8.26 -6.59
C PRO A 297 12.50 -9.15 -5.57
N MET A 298 13.01 -8.58 -4.49
CA MET A 298 13.63 -9.36 -3.41
C MET A 298 12.60 -10.28 -2.71
N ILE A 299 11.36 -9.78 -2.47
CA ILE A 299 10.27 -10.60 -1.91
C ILE A 299 9.89 -11.71 -2.88
N TRP A 300 9.84 -11.40 -4.20
CA TRP A 300 9.56 -12.37 -5.26
C TRP A 300 10.58 -13.49 -5.28
N ASP A 301 11.87 -13.17 -5.17
CA ASP A 301 12.95 -14.16 -5.11
C ASP A 301 12.90 -14.99 -3.83
N LEU A 302 12.69 -14.37 -2.65
CA LEU A 302 12.68 -15.07 -1.36
C LEU A 302 11.53 -16.07 -1.23
N LEU A 303 10.35 -15.71 -1.78
CA LEU A 303 9.13 -16.50 -1.66
C LEU A 303 8.79 -17.28 -2.93
N ASP A 304 9.58 -17.15 -4.01
CA ASP A 304 9.25 -17.72 -5.32
C ASP A 304 7.81 -17.35 -5.75
N VAL A 305 7.46 -16.06 -5.58
CA VAL A 305 6.07 -15.56 -5.64
C VAL A 305 5.39 -15.93 -6.97
N GLU A 306 6.09 -15.75 -8.10
CA GLU A 306 5.49 -16.01 -9.42
C GLU A 306 5.12 -17.49 -9.58
N ALA A 307 6.01 -18.40 -9.20
CA ALA A 307 5.75 -19.84 -9.30
C ALA A 307 4.65 -20.29 -8.32
N GLN A 308 4.62 -19.71 -7.10
CA GLN A 308 3.68 -20.14 -6.05
C GLN A 308 2.28 -19.54 -6.23
N THR A 309 2.18 -18.34 -6.78
CA THR A 309 0.90 -17.60 -6.81
C THR A 309 0.47 -17.15 -8.20
N GLY A 310 1.38 -17.12 -9.18
CA GLY A 310 1.14 -16.53 -10.50
C GLY A 310 1.17 -14.99 -10.52
N ILE A 311 1.53 -14.33 -9.39
CA ILE A 311 1.65 -12.88 -9.36
C ILE A 311 2.95 -12.46 -10.03
N ARG A 312 2.85 -11.58 -11.05
CA ARG A 312 4.00 -11.03 -11.77
C ARG A 312 4.23 -9.58 -11.41
N LEU A 313 5.46 -9.13 -11.56
CA LEU A 313 5.81 -7.72 -11.49
C LEU A 313 5.97 -7.13 -12.90
N THR A 314 5.42 -5.95 -13.11
CA THR A 314 5.73 -5.13 -14.29
C THR A 314 7.10 -4.49 -14.14
N GLU A 315 7.61 -3.85 -15.20
CA GLU A 315 8.86 -3.07 -15.15
C GLU A 315 8.83 -1.96 -14.09
N SER A 316 7.64 -1.42 -13.82
CA SER A 316 7.43 -0.42 -12.75
C SER A 316 7.17 -1.03 -11.38
N CYS A 317 7.41 -2.33 -11.20
CA CYS A 317 7.15 -3.07 -9.96
C CYS A 317 5.68 -3.01 -9.50
N ALA A 318 4.72 -2.79 -10.42
CA ALA A 318 3.31 -3.02 -10.14
C ALA A 318 3.00 -4.53 -10.22
N MET A 319 2.07 -4.99 -9.40
CA MET A 319 1.65 -6.39 -9.38
C MET A 319 0.56 -6.66 -10.42
N TRP A 320 0.62 -7.81 -11.06
CA TRP A 320 -0.44 -8.36 -11.90
C TRP A 320 -0.72 -9.81 -11.45
N PRO A 321 -1.97 -10.19 -11.17
CA PRO A 321 -3.20 -9.38 -11.22
C PRO A 321 -3.18 -8.16 -10.29
N ALA A 322 -3.98 -7.12 -10.62
CA ALA A 322 -4.00 -5.86 -9.87
C ALA A 322 -4.49 -6.06 -8.41
N ALA A 323 -5.50 -6.92 -8.21
CA ALA A 323 -6.00 -7.29 -6.89
C ALA A 323 -5.00 -8.20 -6.15
N SER A 324 -3.87 -7.63 -5.79
CA SER A 324 -2.75 -8.31 -5.09
C SER A 324 -2.14 -7.40 -4.04
N VAL A 325 -1.65 -7.98 -2.94
CA VAL A 325 -0.96 -7.29 -1.86
C VAL A 325 0.32 -8.04 -1.51
N SER A 326 1.40 -7.32 -1.24
CA SER A 326 2.65 -7.91 -0.76
C SER A 326 3.28 -7.03 0.31
N GLY A 327 4.05 -7.61 1.22
CA GLY A 327 4.65 -6.83 2.30
C GLY A 327 5.62 -7.64 3.16
N ILE A 328 5.97 -7.02 4.28
CA ILE A 328 6.98 -7.48 5.21
C ILE A 328 6.34 -7.53 6.60
N TYR A 329 6.51 -8.61 7.34
CA TYR A 329 6.02 -8.75 8.71
C TYR A 329 7.12 -8.46 9.72
N PHE A 330 6.80 -7.62 10.71
CA PHE A 330 7.64 -7.35 11.88
C PHE A 330 6.91 -7.74 13.16
N SER A 331 7.55 -8.48 14.05
CA SER A 331 6.93 -9.03 15.25
C SER A 331 7.17 -8.21 16.53
N HIS A 332 8.08 -7.21 16.49
CA HIS A 332 8.43 -6.46 17.68
C HIS A 332 7.23 -5.69 18.24
N PRO A 333 6.99 -5.70 19.58
CA PRO A 333 5.82 -5.02 20.17
C PRO A 333 5.84 -3.49 20.01
N GLU A 334 7.02 -2.90 19.88
CA GLU A 334 7.17 -1.46 19.63
C GLU A 334 7.13 -1.09 18.14
N ALA A 335 7.01 -2.09 17.24
CA ALA A 335 6.90 -1.82 15.84
C ALA A 335 5.60 -1.04 15.55
N LYS A 336 5.73 0.06 14.81
CA LYS A 336 4.63 0.94 14.45
C LYS A 336 4.81 1.49 13.05
N TYR A 337 3.71 1.79 12.39
CA TYR A 337 3.76 2.48 11.11
C TYR A 337 4.26 3.93 11.27
N PHE A 338 5.06 4.35 10.31
CA PHE A 338 5.55 5.71 10.22
C PHE A 338 5.72 6.10 8.75
N SER A 339 5.86 7.38 8.48
CA SER A 339 6.30 7.86 7.17
C SER A 339 7.78 8.22 7.26
N VAL A 340 8.59 7.72 6.34
CA VAL A 340 9.98 8.15 6.20
C VAL A 340 10.05 9.67 5.96
N GLY A 341 9.08 10.19 5.21
CA GLY A 341 9.01 11.61 4.89
C GLY A 341 10.05 12.02 3.84
N LYS A 342 10.48 13.27 3.87
CA LYS A 342 11.46 13.77 2.91
C LYS A 342 12.87 13.26 3.21
N LEU A 343 13.62 12.96 2.15
CA LEU A 343 14.96 12.39 2.17
C LEU A 343 16.00 13.42 1.76
N GLY A 344 17.11 13.48 2.48
CA GLY A 344 18.30 14.23 2.13
C GLY A 344 19.14 13.52 1.06
N ASN A 345 19.95 14.29 0.33
CA ASN A 345 20.85 13.74 -0.68
C ASN A 345 21.84 12.72 -0.10
N ASP A 346 22.31 12.97 1.12
CA ASP A 346 23.23 12.10 1.85
C ASP A 346 22.63 10.70 2.07
N GLN A 347 21.35 10.61 2.41
CA GLN A 347 20.68 9.32 2.55
C GLN A 347 20.41 8.64 1.21
N VAL A 348 20.08 9.40 0.18
CA VAL A 348 19.84 8.83 -1.15
C VAL A 348 21.12 8.22 -1.72
N GLU A 349 22.28 8.87 -1.51
CA GLU A 349 23.59 8.34 -1.89
C GLU A 349 23.97 7.09 -1.08
N ASP A 350 23.83 7.15 0.23
CA ASP A 350 24.06 6.00 1.13
C ASP A 350 23.15 4.81 0.77
N TYR A 351 21.86 5.07 0.52
CA TYR A 351 20.90 4.03 0.16
C TYR A 351 21.22 3.38 -1.20
N ALA A 352 21.57 4.20 -2.21
CA ALA A 352 22.01 3.71 -3.52
C ALA A 352 23.22 2.76 -3.39
N GLN A 353 24.21 3.15 -2.59
CA GLN A 353 25.40 2.32 -2.32
C GLN A 353 25.03 1.01 -1.62
N ARG A 354 24.25 1.05 -0.52
CA ARG A 354 23.82 -0.14 0.22
C ARG A 354 23.01 -1.10 -0.63
N LYS A 355 22.21 -0.58 -1.56
CA LYS A 355 21.38 -1.35 -2.48
C LYS A 355 22.11 -1.85 -3.72
N GLY A 356 23.31 -1.32 -3.99
CA GLY A 356 24.07 -1.64 -5.22
C GLY A 356 23.41 -1.10 -6.50
N GLN A 357 22.68 0.02 -6.40
CA GLN A 357 22.02 0.71 -7.51
C GLN A 357 22.73 2.01 -7.88
N THR A 358 22.51 2.50 -9.11
CA THR A 358 23.01 3.82 -9.49
C THR A 358 22.25 4.91 -8.75
N LEU A 359 22.93 6.01 -8.45
CA LEU A 359 22.29 7.17 -7.81
C LEU A 359 21.12 7.73 -8.65
N GLU A 360 21.27 7.72 -9.98
CA GLU A 360 20.24 8.17 -10.91
C GLU A 360 18.96 7.32 -10.80
N SER A 361 19.09 6.00 -10.85
CA SER A 361 17.96 5.08 -10.68
C SER A 361 17.31 5.25 -9.30
N THR A 362 18.12 5.35 -8.25
CA THR A 362 17.61 5.55 -6.88
C THR A 362 16.83 6.86 -6.76
N ARG A 363 17.33 7.97 -7.32
CA ARG A 363 16.62 9.25 -7.36
C ARG A 363 15.31 9.19 -8.14
N GLN A 364 15.29 8.47 -9.26
CA GLN A 364 14.08 8.28 -10.06
C GLN A 364 12.99 7.60 -9.25
N TRP A 365 13.31 6.49 -8.58
CA TRP A 365 12.34 5.72 -7.79
C TRP A 365 11.89 6.44 -6.52
N LEU A 366 12.76 7.21 -5.90
CA LEU A 366 12.48 7.97 -4.68
C LEU A 366 12.05 9.42 -4.96
N SER A 367 11.85 9.81 -6.22
CA SER A 367 11.57 11.20 -6.61
C SER A 367 10.47 11.90 -5.81
N PRO A 368 9.32 11.27 -5.45
CA PRO A 368 8.28 11.91 -4.66
C PRO A 368 8.73 12.24 -3.22
N TRP A 369 9.78 11.57 -2.75
CA TRP A 369 10.28 11.67 -1.38
C TRP A 369 11.53 12.55 -1.26
N LEU A 370 12.11 13.00 -2.37
CA LEU A 370 13.27 13.87 -2.34
C LEU A 370 12.90 15.24 -1.75
N ASN A 371 13.82 15.79 -0.97
CA ASN A 371 13.74 17.18 -0.54
C ASN A 371 14.30 18.05 -1.67
N GLU A 372 13.40 18.61 -2.49
CA GLU A 372 13.80 19.62 -3.47
C GLU A 372 14.24 20.86 -2.71
N SER A 373 15.55 21.10 -2.71
CA SER A 373 16.19 22.31 -2.16
C SER A 373 16.35 23.35 -3.26
#